data_12aa777e414f4d0d985684ef8c1a8a57
#
_entry.id   12aa777e414f4d0d985684ef8c1a8a57
#
_cell.length_a   1.000
_cell.length_b   1.000
_cell.length_c   1.000
_cell.angle_alpha   90.00
_cell.angle_beta   90.00
_cell.angle_gamma   90.00
#
_symmetry.space_group_name_H-M   'P 1'
#
loop_
_entity.id
_entity.type
_entity.pdbx_description
1 polymer ?
#
loop_
_entity_poly.entity_id
_entity_poly.type
_entity_poly.pdbx_seq_one_letter_code
_entity_poly.pdbx_strand_id
1 'polypeptide(L)'
;FYNNVKIKKLKDKNGSVNQVSGLPDNPKLTNFKWSPDETKIALTNTTEKGVELWVLDLETASVLKLTEAILNANIGGVINWQPDSQSMLVKTLSQNRKPLIDTSSIVPDGPTISNNYGAKAQNRTYQDLLKNKSDEHNFEQLATSSIHKVSLNGSKEKWLDDAMYRTISFSPDGNYVMVSQIKKPFSYLVTYGRFPSQTDIFDKQGKLITNLLDTPLIEELPKGRMSTRTGKRSYSWRADKPSTLIYVKALDGGNPAFKANYRD
;
A
#
# COMPACT_ATOMS: atom_id res chain seq x y z
N PHE A 1 -14.97 -0.69 9.84
CA PHE A 1 -14.30 -0.95 11.13
C PHE A 1 -15.04 -2.05 11.89
N TYR A 2 -14.27 -2.85 12.62
CA TYR A 2 -14.80 -3.83 13.55
C TYR A 2 -14.62 -3.30 14.98
N ASN A 3 -15.60 -3.54 15.82
CA ASN A 3 -15.60 -3.08 17.22
C ASN A 3 -15.35 -4.22 18.23
N ASN A 4 -15.16 -5.44 17.74
CA ASN A 4 -14.86 -6.61 18.57
C ASN A 4 -14.17 -7.70 17.74
N VAL A 5 -13.41 -8.58 18.40
CA VAL A 5 -12.80 -9.78 17.82
C VAL A 5 -13.02 -10.95 18.75
N LYS A 6 -13.35 -12.10 18.17
CA LYS A 6 -13.55 -13.37 18.88
C LYS A 6 -12.80 -14.47 18.16
N ILE A 7 -12.29 -15.44 18.90
CA ILE A 7 -11.52 -16.56 18.35
C ILE A 7 -12.33 -17.85 18.56
N LYS A 8 -12.45 -18.65 17.50
CA LYS A 8 -12.96 -20.02 17.57
C LYS A 8 -12.05 -20.97 16.82
N LYS A 9 -11.65 -22.08 17.46
CA LYS A 9 -10.88 -23.14 16.81
C LYS A 9 -11.81 -24.00 15.95
N LEU A 10 -11.57 -24.11 14.64
CA LEU A 10 -12.43 -24.83 13.70
C LEU A 10 -12.51 -26.34 13.96
N LYS A 11 -11.42 -26.94 14.48
CA LYS A 11 -11.35 -28.39 14.77
C LYS A 11 -12.17 -28.78 15.99
N ASP A 12 -12.52 -27.83 16.84
CA ASP A 12 -13.36 -28.07 18.00
C ASP A 12 -14.82 -27.75 17.66
N LYS A 13 -15.57 -28.77 17.22
CA LYS A 13 -16.98 -28.61 16.82
C LYS A 13 -17.86 -28.06 17.94
N ASN A 14 -17.51 -28.33 19.19
CA ASN A 14 -18.20 -27.88 20.40
C ASN A 14 -17.42 -26.78 21.14
N GLY A 15 -16.33 -26.28 20.57
CA GLY A 15 -15.45 -25.31 21.17
C GLY A 15 -16.14 -23.98 21.48
N SER A 16 -15.84 -23.45 22.63
CA SER A 16 -16.28 -22.12 23.03
C SER A 16 -15.67 -21.04 22.15
N VAL A 17 -16.44 -19.98 21.94
CA VAL A 17 -15.92 -18.76 21.33
C VAL A 17 -15.18 -17.96 22.41
N ASN A 18 -13.88 -17.81 22.27
CA ASN A 18 -13.06 -17.05 23.20
C ASN A 18 -13.16 -15.56 22.89
N GLN A 19 -13.45 -14.75 23.87
CA GLN A 19 -13.36 -13.30 23.79
C GLN A 19 -11.89 -12.88 23.82
N VAL A 20 -11.56 -11.89 23.01
CA VAL A 20 -10.24 -11.27 23.03
C VAL A 20 -10.17 -10.24 24.14
N SER A 21 -9.15 -10.32 24.97
CA SER A 21 -8.89 -9.39 26.07
C SER A 21 -7.91 -8.28 25.68
N GLY A 22 -7.96 -7.15 26.39
CA GLY A 22 -7.02 -6.03 26.23
C GLY A 22 -7.38 -5.07 25.08
N LEU A 23 -8.50 -5.24 24.41
CA LEU A 23 -8.98 -4.25 23.44
C LEU A 23 -9.30 -2.93 24.14
N PRO A 24 -9.03 -1.77 23.50
CA PRO A 24 -9.44 -0.48 24.02
C PRO A 24 -10.95 -0.32 24.02
N ASP A 25 -11.47 0.67 24.75
CA ASP A 25 -12.89 1.01 24.71
C ASP A 25 -13.28 1.52 23.32
N ASN A 26 -14.44 1.04 22.81
CA ASN A 26 -14.98 1.40 21.51
C ASN A 26 -13.97 1.32 20.34
N PRO A 27 -13.29 0.19 20.14
CA PRO A 27 -12.21 0.10 19.17
C PRO A 27 -12.74 0.22 17.73
N LYS A 28 -11.94 0.82 16.85
CA LYS A 28 -12.17 0.90 15.40
C LYS A 28 -11.11 0.08 14.67
N LEU A 29 -11.30 -1.25 14.65
CA LEU A 29 -10.31 -2.21 14.17
C LEU A 29 -10.42 -2.43 12.66
N THR A 30 -9.24 -2.54 11.99
CA THR A 30 -9.13 -2.87 10.56
C THR A 30 -7.73 -3.38 10.23
N ASN A 31 -7.43 -3.60 8.94
CA ASN A 31 -6.11 -4.02 8.44
C ASN A 31 -5.55 -5.29 9.10
N PHE A 32 -6.40 -6.29 9.32
CA PHE A 32 -5.98 -7.56 9.90
C PHE A 32 -4.99 -8.28 8.99
N LYS A 33 -3.84 -8.66 9.52
CA LYS A 33 -2.77 -9.39 8.83
C LYS A 33 -2.24 -10.52 9.69
N TRP A 34 -2.40 -11.74 9.22
CA TRP A 34 -1.82 -12.93 9.86
C TRP A 34 -0.30 -12.88 9.81
N SER A 35 0.35 -13.30 10.90
CA SER A 35 1.78 -13.60 10.89
C SER A 35 2.04 -14.81 10.00
N PRO A 36 3.24 -14.94 9.38
CA PRO A 36 3.58 -16.09 8.55
C PRO A 36 3.47 -17.45 9.27
N ASP A 37 3.72 -17.51 10.56
CA ASP A 37 3.58 -18.70 11.42
C ASP A 37 2.14 -18.95 11.90
N GLU A 38 1.18 -18.10 11.50
CA GLU A 38 -0.24 -18.18 11.85
C GLU A 38 -0.54 -18.13 13.37
N THR A 39 0.41 -17.69 14.21
CA THR A 39 0.22 -17.60 15.66
C THR A 39 -0.32 -16.25 16.12
N LYS A 40 -0.21 -15.20 15.28
CA LYS A 40 -0.58 -13.83 15.61
C LYS A 40 -1.32 -13.13 14.48
N ILE A 41 -2.06 -12.09 14.82
CA ILE A 41 -2.68 -11.18 13.87
C ILE A 41 -2.28 -9.76 14.22
N ALA A 42 -1.58 -9.08 13.30
CA ALA A 42 -1.40 -7.65 13.38
C ALA A 42 -2.66 -6.94 12.87
N LEU A 43 -3.03 -5.86 13.52
CA LEU A 43 -4.22 -5.07 13.17
C LEU A 43 -4.02 -3.61 13.53
N THR A 44 -4.86 -2.75 12.99
CA THR A 44 -4.86 -1.33 13.35
C THR A 44 -6.11 -0.97 14.13
N ASN A 45 -5.93 -0.04 15.08
CA ASN A 45 -7.01 0.67 15.74
C ASN A 45 -6.98 2.14 15.35
N THR A 46 -8.10 2.68 14.87
CA THR A 46 -8.22 4.09 14.51
C THR A 46 -8.81 4.88 15.67
N THR A 47 -8.10 5.88 16.13
CA THR A 47 -8.49 6.80 17.21
C THR A 47 -8.65 8.21 16.65
N GLU A 48 -9.10 9.15 17.48
CA GLU A 48 -9.15 10.58 17.11
C GLU A 48 -7.76 11.17 16.86
N LYS A 49 -6.71 10.59 17.45
CA LYS A 49 -5.31 11.01 17.29
C LYS A 49 -4.63 10.41 16.07
N GLY A 50 -5.21 9.37 15.45
CA GLY A 50 -4.66 8.67 14.30
C GLY A 50 -4.76 7.16 14.41
N VAL A 51 -3.87 6.45 13.71
CA VAL A 51 -3.91 4.99 13.56
C VAL A 51 -2.77 4.33 14.34
N GLU A 52 -3.12 3.39 15.21
CA GLU A 52 -2.22 2.62 16.07
C GLU A 52 -1.99 1.21 15.51
N LEU A 53 -0.84 0.62 15.82
CA LEU A 53 -0.54 -0.80 15.57
C LEU A 53 -0.80 -1.63 16.81
N TRP A 54 -1.52 -2.72 16.64
CA TRP A 54 -1.81 -3.71 17.66
C TRP A 54 -1.51 -5.12 17.16
N VAL A 55 -1.20 -6.04 18.04
CA VAL A 55 -1.03 -7.46 17.73
C VAL A 55 -1.91 -8.29 18.66
N LEU A 56 -2.70 -9.17 18.07
CA LEU A 56 -3.46 -10.21 18.75
C LEU A 56 -2.63 -11.50 18.76
N ASP A 57 -2.38 -12.03 19.95
CA ASP A 57 -1.86 -13.36 20.15
C ASP A 57 -3.00 -14.37 20.21
N LEU A 58 -2.96 -15.38 19.36
CA LEU A 58 -4.07 -16.34 19.21
C LEU A 58 -4.09 -17.42 20.28
N GLU A 59 -2.95 -17.69 20.93
CA GLU A 59 -2.86 -18.66 22.01
C GLU A 59 -3.46 -18.12 23.29
N THR A 60 -3.08 -16.89 23.64
CA THR A 60 -3.53 -16.21 24.87
C THR A 60 -4.87 -15.49 24.70
N ALA A 61 -5.35 -15.31 23.47
CA ALA A 61 -6.51 -14.49 23.10
C ALA A 61 -6.43 -13.06 23.67
N SER A 62 -5.25 -12.45 23.63
CA SER A 62 -5.00 -11.10 24.14
C SER A 62 -4.35 -10.21 23.09
N VAL A 63 -4.60 -8.91 23.16
CA VAL A 63 -3.97 -7.92 22.29
C VAL A 63 -2.95 -7.08 23.02
N LEU A 64 -1.92 -6.67 22.28
CA LEU A 64 -0.87 -5.76 22.73
C LEU A 64 -0.77 -4.58 21.77
N LYS A 65 -0.79 -3.37 22.31
CA LYS A 65 -0.49 -2.15 21.54
C LYS A 65 1.03 -2.06 21.31
N LEU A 66 1.44 -1.94 20.05
CA LEU A 66 2.85 -1.83 19.67
C LEU A 66 3.30 -0.40 19.38
N THR A 67 2.38 0.47 18.90
CA THR A 67 2.73 1.86 18.58
C THR A 67 1.67 2.82 19.05
N GLU A 68 2.07 4.07 19.29
CA GLU A 68 1.15 5.19 19.36
C GLU A 68 0.47 5.43 17.98
N ALA A 69 -0.41 6.42 17.90
CA ALA A 69 -1.21 6.75 16.71
C ALA A 69 -0.36 7.40 15.60
N ILE A 70 0.63 6.68 15.10
CA ILE A 70 1.64 7.16 14.13
C ILE A 70 1.58 6.50 12.76
N LEU A 71 0.68 5.54 12.53
CA LEU A 71 0.63 4.83 11.26
C LEU A 71 0.01 5.69 10.16
N ASN A 72 0.53 5.58 8.93
CA ASN A 72 -0.06 6.14 7.73
C ASN A 72 -0.76 5.04 6.91
N ALA A 73 -2.08 4.97 7.02
CA ALA A 73 -2.92 3.98 6.36
C ALA A 73 -3.64 4.54 5.10
N ASN A 74 -3.20 5.68 4.55
CA ASN A 74 -3.91 6.35 3.45
C ASN A 74 -3.75 5.63 2.10
N ILE A 75 -2.58 5.05 1.81
CA ILE A 75 -2.32 4.39 0.51
C ILE A 75 -1.76 2.98 0.72
N GLY A 76 -2.36 1.99 0.06
CA GLY A 76 -1.91 0.60 0.07
C GLY A 76 -1.88 -0.04 1.45
N GLY A 77 -1.23 -1.20 1.57
CA GLY A 77 -1.09 -1.90 2.86
C GLY A 77 -0.22 -1.11 3.85
N VAL A 78 -0.64 -1.05 5.11
CA VAL A 78 0.08 -0.35 6.18
C VAL A 78 0.99 -1.28 6.97
N ILE A 79 0.66 -2.58 7.05
CA ILE A 79 1.35 -3.61 7.82
C ILE A 79 1.89 -4.68 6.87
N ASN A 80 3.15 -5.04 7.00
CA ASN A 80 3.79 -6.12 6.26
C ASN A 80 4.67 -6.92 7.23
N TRP A 81 4.22 -8.13 7.60
CA TRP A 81 4.99 -9.02 8.43
C TRP A 81 6.30 -9.43 7.77
N GLN A 82 7.38 -9.47 8.53
CA GLN A 82 8.59 -10.16 8.11
C GLN A 82 8.37 -11.68 8.16
N PRO A 83 9.05 -12.45 7.30
CA PRO A 83 8.90 -13.91 7.28
C PRO A 83 9.24 -14.62 8.60
N ASP A 84 10.01 -13.99 9.47
CA ASP A 84 10.36 -14.50 10.81
C ASP A 84 9.22 -14.42 11.83
N SER A 85 8.11 -13.77 11.52
CA SER A 85 6.96 -13.53 12.43
C SER A 85 7.30 -12.77 13.71
N GLN A 86 8.47 -12.12 13.79
CA GLN A 86 8.93 -11.40 14.99
C GLN A 86 8.86 -9.89 14.84
N SER A 87 8.74 -9.40 13.62
CA SER A 87 8.68 -7.98 13.34
C SER A 87 7.90 -7.67 12.05
N MET A 88 7.58 -6.40 11.85
CA MET A 88 6.80 -5.91 10.71
C MET A 88 7.45 -4.66 10.13
N LEU A 89 7.39 -4.49 8.81
CA LEU A 89 7.57 -3.20 8.17
C LEU A 89 6.22 -2.48 8.12
N VAL A 90 6.16 -1.28 8.71
CA VAL A 90 4.94 -0.47 8.76
C VAL A 90 5.19 0.92 8.20
N LYS A 91 4.16 1.48 7.57
CA LYS A 91 4.20 2.86 7.10
C LYS A 91 3.76 3.80 8.24
N THR A 92 4.60 4.77 8.55
CA THR A 92 4.34 5.78 9.58
C THR A 92 4.19 7.16 8.96
N LEU A 93 3.51 8.05 9.65
CA LEU A 93 3.42 9.46 9.25
C LEU A 93 4.82 10.07 9.18
N SER A 94 5.08 10.82 8.10
CA SER A 94 6.30 11.61 7.98
C SER A 94 6.37 12.67 9.08
N GLN A 95 7.54 12.82 9.69
CA GLN A 95 7.80 13.92 10.62
C GLN A 95 7.88 15.29 9.92
N ASN A 96 8.14 15.28 8.61
CA ASN A 96 8.24 16.47 7.77
C ASN A 96 6.91 16.83 7.10
N ARG A 97 5.81 16.20 7.51
CA ARG A 97 4.48 16.43 6.94
C ARG A 97 4.04 17.87 7.16
N LYS A 98 3.75 18.56 6.06
CA LYS A 98 3.20 19.92 6.08
C LYS A 98 1.71 19.90 6.37
N PRO A 99 1.15 20.98 6.89
CA PRO A 99 -0.30 21.13 7.04
C PRO A 99 -1.04 20.92 5.72
N LEU A 100 -2.21 20.31 5.80
CA LEU A 100 -3.10 20.20 4.65
C LEU A 100 -3.72 21.56 4.35
N ILE A 101 -3.93 21.82 3.07
CA ILE A 101 -4.59 23.04 2.60
C ILE A 101 -6.11 22.78 2.69
N ASP A 102 -6.81 23.62 3.43
CA ASP A 102 -8.28 23.62 3.44
C ASP A 102 -8.79 24.30 2.18
N THR A 103 -9.31 23.50 1.25
CA THR A 103 -9.84 24.00 -0.03
C THR A 103 -11.26 24.56 0.07
N SER A 104 -11.94 24.40 1.21
CA SER A 104 -13.30 24.90 1.41
C SER A 104 -13.36 26.44 1.52
N SER A 105 -12.25 27.07 1.92
CA SER A 105 -12.12 28.52 2.13
C SER A 105 -11.33 29.23 1.01
N ILE A 106 -10.83 28.51 0.01
CA ILE A 106 -10.03 29.08 -1.07
C ILE A 106 -10.94 29.61 -2.17
N VAL A 107 -10.73 30.88 -2.56
CA VAL A 107 -11.33 31.41 -3.78
C VAL A 107 -10.73 30.65 -4.97
N PRO A 108 -11.57 30.07 -5.85
CA PRO A 108 -11.06 29.38 -7.02
C PRO A 108 -10.21 30.28 -7.91
N ASP A 109 -9.03 29.80 -8.34
CA ASP A 109 -8.11 30.51 -9.25
C ASP A 109 -8.69 30.72 -10.67
N GLY A 110 -10.02 30.65 -10.83
CA GLY A 110 -10.73 30.74 -12.10
C GLY A 110 -10.96 29.37 -12.76
N PRO A 111 -11.53 29.33 -13.96
CA PRO A 111 -11.86 28.10 -14.63
C PRO A 111 -10.60 27.33 -15.04
N THR A 112 -10.55 26.04 -14.72
CA THR A 112 -9.51 25.15 -15.23
C THR A 112 -9.76 24.89 -16.72
N ILE A 113 -8.91 25.42 -17.59
CA ILE A 113 -8.99 25.18 -19.03
C ILE A 113 -8.16 23.93 -19.37
N SER A 114 -8.81 22.89 -19.87
CA SER A 114 -8.13 21.74 -20.44
C SER A 114 -8.35 21.72 -21.97
N ASN A 115 -7.25 21.67 -22.71
CA ASN A 115 -7.29 21.52 -24.17
C ASN A 115 -6.85 20.11 -24.54
N ASN A 116 -7.65 19.42 -25.34
CA ASN A 116 -7.29 18.08 -25.81
C ASN A 116 -6.60 18.06 -27.20
N TYR A 117 -6.45 19.24 -27.82
CA TYR A 117 -5.82 19.40 -29.14
C TYR A 117 -6.27 18.35 -30.19
N GLY A 118 -7.53 17.92 -30.15
CA GLY A 118 -8.07 16.90 -31.03
C GLY A 118 -7.77 15.45 -30.61
N ALA A 119 -7.08 15.21 -29.50
CA ALA A 119 -6.90 13.87 -28.94
C ALA A 119 -8.26 13.30 -28.53
N LYS A 120 -8.55 12.05 -28.96
CA LYS A 120 -9.79 11.38 -28.55
C LYS A 120 -9.68 11.02 -27.08
N ALA A 121 -10.59 11.54 -26.26
CA ALA A 121 -10.69 11.20 -24.85
C ALA A 121 -10.82 9.67 -24.67
N GLN A 122 -10.21 9.16 -23.58
CA GLN A 122 -10.46 7.77 -23.18
C GLN A 122 -11.93 7.58 -22.81
N ASN A 123 -12.50 6.42 -23.12
CA ASN A 123 -13.90 6.08 -22.82
C ASN A 123 -14.17 5.86 -21.33
N ARG A 124 -13.28 6.27 -20.43
CA ARG A 124 -13.42 6.11 -18.98
C ARG A 124 -13.37 7.45 -18.29
N THR A 125 -14.44 7.78 -17.62
CA THR A 125 -14.48 8.84 -16.61
C THR A 125 -14.05 8.25 -15.26
N TYR A 126 -13.17 8.97 -14.57
CA TYR A 126 -12.78 8.66 -13.20
C TYR A 126 -13.42 9.66 -12.27
N GLN A 127 -13.87 9.19 -11.10
CA GLN A 127 -14.31 10.06 -10.00
C GLN A 127 -13.11 10.41 -9.12
N ASP A 128 -13.25 11.50 -8.37
CA ASP A 128 -12.31 11.90 -7.30
C ASP A 128 -10.85 12.06 -7.77
N LEU A 129 -10.65 12.61 -8.96
CA LEU A 129 -9.32 12.97 -9.45
C LEU A 129 -8.83 14.26 -8.77
N LEU A 130 -7.51 14.45 -8.76
CA LEU A 130 -6.89 15.74 -8.42
C LEU A 130 -7.39 16.81 -9.40
N LYS A 131 -7.63 18.03 -8.92
CA LYS A 131 -8.21 19.11 -9.72
C LYS A 131 -7.28 20.32 -9.83
N ASN A 132 -6.40 20.51 -8.86
CA ASN A 132 -5.59 21.71 -8.73
C ASN A 132 -4.31 21.44 -7.91
N LYS A 133 -3.49 22.47 -7.73
CA LYS A 133 -2.23 22.37 -6.97
C LYS A 133 -2.42 22.12 -5.48
N SER A 134 -3.54 22.56 -4.90
CA SER A 134 -3.87 22.27 -3.50
C SER A 134 -4.16 20.78 -3.30
N ASP A 135 -4.90 20.17 -4.25
CA ASP A 135 -5.14 18.73 -4.23
C ASP A 135 -3.84 17.93 -4.39
N GLU A 136 -2.92 18.39 -5.29
CA GLU A 136 -1.59 17.76 -5.42
C GLU A 136 -0.81 17.83 -4.10
N HIS A 137 -0.80 19.00 -3.44
CA HIS A 137 -0.15 19.18 -2.15
C HIS A 137 -0.74 18.23 -1.11
N ASN A 138 -2.06 18.23 -0.96
CA ASN A 138 -2.75 17.39 0.02
C ASN A 138 -2.52 15.90 -0.25
N PHE A 139 -2.60 15.48 -1.51
CA PHE A 139 -2.28 14.11 -1.91
C PHE A 139 -0.85 13.71 -1.53
N GLU A 140 0.13 14.56 -1.84
CA GLU A 140 1.54 14.30 -1.48
C GLU A 140 1.72 14.17 0.04
N GLN A 141 1.13 15.09 0.82
CA GLN A 141 1.23 15.05 2.28
C GLN A 141 0.56 13.81 2.88
N LEU A 142 -0.58 13.40 2.34
CA LEU A 142 -1.32 12.21 2.79
C LEU A 142 -0.63 10.91 2.37
N ALA A 143 -0.05 10.87 1.17
CA ALA A 143 0.60 9.69 0.60
C ALA A 143 2.00 9.42 1.16
N THR A 144 2.71 10.47 1.58
CA THR A 144 4.10 10.35 2.07
C THR A 144 4.15 9.69 3.45
N SER A 145 5.02 8.71 3.57
CA SER A 145 5.30 7.98 4.80
C SER A 145 6.76 7.58 4.88
N SER A 146 7.28 7.43 6.10
CA SER A 146 8.51 6.67 6.36
C SER A 146 8.14 5.19 6.53
N ILE A 147 9.08 4.28 6.29
CA ILE A 147 8.93 2.87 6.67
C ILE A 147 9.75 2.62 7.93
N HIS A 148 9.09 2.06 8.93
CA HIS A 148 9.75 1.61 10.16
C HIS A 148 9.59 0.10 10.33
N LYS A 149 10.63 -0.53 10.86
CA LYS A 149 10.55 -1.88 11.39
C LYS A 149 10.09 -1.79 12.85
N VAL A 150 9.02 -2.50 13.16
CA VAL A 150 8.45 -2.61 14.51
C VAL A 150 8.50 -4.06 14.94
N SER A 151 9.16 -4.33 16.05
CA SER A 151 9.27 -5.67 16.65
C SER A 151 8.16 -5.92 17.67
N LEU A 152 7.88 -7.18 17.98
CA LEU A 152 6.86 -7.56 18.96
C LEU A 152 7.12 -7.06 20.38
N ASN A 153 8.37 -6.71 20.72
CA ASN A 153 8.73 -6.07 21.99
C ASN A 153 8.46 -4.55 22.01
N GLY A 154 7.87 -3.99 20.92
CA GLY A 154 7.59 -2.57 20.80
C GLY A 154 8.77 -1.72 20.30
N SER A 155 9.96 -2.29 20.08
CA SER A 155 11.07 -1.53 19.50
C SER A 155 10.76 -1.09 18.09
N LYS A 156 11.14 0.15 17.74
CA LYS A 156 10.90 0.77 16.47
C LYS A 156 12.19 1.36 15.91
N GLU A 157 12.56 0.98 14.72
CA GLU A 157 13.72 1.54 13.98
C GLU A 157 13.31 2.00 12.58
N LYS A 158 13.89 3.09 12.12
CA LYS A 158 13.65 3.59 10.77
C LYS A 158 14.33 2.65 9.76
N TRP A 159 13.56 2.22 8.75
CA TRP A 159 14.05 1.30 7.72
C TRP A 159 14.21 1.99 6.37
N LEU A 160 13.27 2.87 5.95
CA LEU A 160 13.41 3.77 4.79
C LEU A 160 12.90 5.17 5.11
N ASP A 161 13.50 6.16 4.43
CA ASP A 161 13.12 7.57 4.51
C ASP A 161 11.75 7.87 3.88
N ASP A 162 11.34 9.13 3.94
CA ASP A 162 10.03 9.58 3.46
C ASP A 162 9.90 9.42 1.94
N ALA A 163 8.86 8.71 1.51
CA ALA A 163 8.39 8.63 0.13
C ALA A 163 6.91 8.23 0.06
N MET A 164 6.31 8.31 -1.12
CA MET A 164 4.91 7.89 -1.33
C MET A 164 4.83 6.38 -1.58
N TYR A 165 5.08 5.60 -0.55
CA TYR A 165 5.12 4.15 -0.62
C TYR A 165 3.75 3.54 -0.92
N ARG A 166 3.70 2.66 -1.93
CA ARG A 166 2.50 1.98 -2.39
C ARG A 166 2.43 0.52 -1.93
N THR A 167 3.48 -0.24 -2.20
CA THR A 167 3.53 -1.67 -1.85
C THR A 167 4.88 -2.03 -1.25
N ILE A 168 4.86 -2.99 -0.33
CA ILE A 168 6.02 -3.63 0.28
C ILE A 168 5.77 -5.13 0.18
N SER A 169 6.73 -5.90 -0.32
CA SER A 169 6.61 -7.35 -0.50
C SER A 169 7.94 -8.05 -0.25
N PHE A 170 7.95 -9.00 0.68
CA PHE A 170 9.13 -9.80 0.99
C PHE A 170 9.32 -10.94 0.00
N SER A 171 10.58 -11.28 -0.30
CA SER A 171 10.90 -12.56 -0.91
C SER A 171 10.55 -13.70 0.05
N PRO A 172 10.22 -14.93 -0.45
CA PRO A 172 9.88 -16.05 0.40
C PRO A 172 10.93 -16.39 1.45
N ASP A 173 12.21 -16.19 1.15
CA ASP A 173 13.34 -16.42 2.08
C ASP A 173 13.60 -15.22 3.03
N GLY A 174 12.88 -14.10 2.85
CA GLY A 174 13.01 -12.89 3.67
C GLY A 174 14.30 -12.08 3.46
N ASN A 175 15.15 -12.44 2.50
CA ASN A 175 16.41 -11.74 2.28
C ASN A 175 16.28 -10.44 1.49
N TYR A 176 15.20 -10.33 0.69
CA TYR A 176 14.94 -9.17 -0.16
C TYR A 176 13.53 -8.63 0.05
N VAL A 177 13.41 -7.32 -0.16
CA VAL A 177 12.14 -6.60 -0.06
C VAL A 177 11.94 -5.79 -1.34
N MET A 178 10.85 -6.05 -2.04
CA MET A 178 10.42 -5.24 -3.17
C MET A 178 9.51 -4.12 -2.67
N VAL A 179 9.89 -2.88 -2.96
CA VAL A 179 9.16 -1.68 -2.55
C VAL A 179 8.77 -0.87 -3.78
N SER A 180 7.50 -0.52 -3.89
CA SER A 180 7.03 0.39 -4.95
C SER A 180 6.57 1.71 -4.35
N GLN A 181 6.95 2.81 -5.01
CA GLN A 181 6.60 4.17 -4.60
C GLN A 181 6.04 4.97 -5.79
N ILE A 182 5.13 5.90 -5.49
CA ILE A 182 4.59 6.86 -6.45
C ILE A 182 5.60 7.99 -6.62
N LYS A 183 5.71 8.48 -7.85
CA LYS A 183 6.56 9.62 -8.22
C LYS A 183 5.72 10.73 -8.84
N LYS A 184 6.32 11.91 -8.98
CA LYS A 184 5.79 13.01 -9.80
C LYS A 184 6.21 12.84 -11.27
N PRO A 185 5.51 13.49 -12.24
CA PRO A 185 4.38 14.40 -12.04
C PRO A 185 3.07 13.68 -11.75
N PHE A 186 2.15 14.35 -11.04
CA PHE A 186 0.76 13.88 -10.89
C PHE A 186 -0.06 14.22 -12.13
N SER A 187 -1.27 13.69 -12.23
CA SER A 187 -2.21 13.94 -13.33
C SER A 187 -3.60 14.27 -12.81
N TYR A 188 -4.30 15.12 -13.54
CA TYR A 188 -5.71 15.44 -13.32
C TYR A 188 -6.64 14.58 -14.21
N LEU A 189 -6.08 13.70 -15.04
CA LEU A 189 -6.83 12.91 -16.03
C LEU A 189 -6.97 11.44 -15.61
N VAL A 190 -6.13 10.96 -14.71
CA VAL A 190 -6.07 9.55 -14.32
C VAL A 190 -5.89 9.38 -12.82
N THR A 191 -6.25 8.22 -12.31
CA THR A 191 -6.09 7.86 -10.89
C THR A 191 -4.62 7.67 -10.53
N TYR A 192 -4.27 7.80 -9.24
CA TYR A 192 -2.91 7.64 -8.73
C TYR A 192 -2.26 6.27 -9.07
N GLY A 193 -3.07 5.26 -9.41
CA GLY A 193 -2.57 3.98 -9.88
C GLY A 193 -1.84 4.02 -11.23
N ARG A 194 -1.99 5.13 -11.96
CA ARG A 194 -1.33 5.41 -13.25
C ARG A 194 -0.28 6.50 -13.17
N PHE A 195 -0.04 7.09 -12.00
CA PHE A 195 1.05 8.03 -11.79
C PHE A 195 2.40 7.35 -11.98
N PRO A 196 3.46 8.09 -12.25
CA PRO A 196 4.80 7.53 -12.33
C PRO A 196 5.10 6.76 -11.05
N SER A 197 5.79 5.65 -11.22
CA SER A 197 6.16 4.82 -10.07
C SER A 197 7.53 4.20 -10.26
N GLN A 198 8.22 4.02 -9.16
CA GLN A 198 9.51 3.36 -9.07
C GLN A 198 9.35 2.11 -8.21
N THR A 199 9.92 1.00 -8.66
CA THR A 199 9.96 -0.25 -7.90
C THR A 199 11.41 -0.67 -7.74
N ASP A 200 11.81 -0.81 -6.49
CA ASP A 200 13.18 -1.11 -6.08
C ASP A 200 13.23 -2.40 -5.26
N ILE A 201 14.39 -3.05 -5.29
CA ILE A 201 14.73 -4.18 -4.43
C ILE A 201 15.73 -3.72 -3.38
N PHE A 202 15.40 -3.97 -2.14
CA PHE A 202 16.25 -3.73 -0.98
C PHE A 202 16.65 -5.06 -0.33
N ASP A 203 17.75 -5.06 0.41
CA ASP A 203 18.04 -6.14 1.35
C ASP A 203 17.20 -5.99 2.64
N LYS A 204 17.30 -6.97 3.54
CA LYS A 204 16.57 -6.96 4.81
C LYS A 204 16.97 -5.83 5.77
N GLN A 205 18.11 -5.16 5.54
CA GLN A 205 18.59 -4.00 6.28
C GLN A 205 18.12 -2.66 5.68
N GLY A 206 17.43 -2.66 4.53
CA GLY A 206 16.99 -1.45 3.85
C GLY A 206 18.01 -0.84 2.91
N LYS A 207 19.11 -1.55 2.60
CA LYS A 207 20.08 -1.10 1.59
C LYS A 207 19.54 -1.42 0.20
N LEU A 208 19.56 -0.41 -0.68
CA LEU A 208 19.15 -0.57 -2.07
C LEU A 208 20.10 -1.55 -2.79
N ILE A 209 19.52 -2.58 -3.39
CA ILE A 209 20.23 -3.57 -4.22
C ILE A 209 20.15 -3.18 -5.69
N THR A 210 18.93 -2.88 -6.18
CA THR A 210 18.73 -2.49 -7.58
C THR A 210 17.41 -1.77 -7.78
N ASN A 211 17.37 -0.88 -8.76
CA ASN A 211 16.10 -0.43 -9.34
C ASN A 211 15.61 -1.51 -10.31
N LEU A 212 14.37 -1.97 -10.07
CA LEU A 212 13.76 -3.03 -10.86
C LEU A 212 12.94 -2.49 -12.03
N LEU A 213 12.22 -1.38 -11.81
CA LEU A 213 11.29 -0.84 -12.78
C LEU A 213 10.96 0.62 -12.48
N ASP A 214 11.11 1.47 -13.49
CA ASP A 214 10.52 2.79 -13.54
C ASP A 214 9.36 2.80 -14.53
N THR A 215 8.19 3.21 -14.06
CA THR A 215 6.99 3.34 -14.88
C THR A 215 6.68 4.82 -15.05
N PRO A 216 6.56 5.33 -16.28
CA PRO A 216 6.18 6.71 -16.53
C PRO A 216 4.68 6.95 -16.23
N LEU A 217 4.26 8.21 -16.26
CA LEU A 217 2.84 8.57 -16.23
C LEU A 217 2.09 7.92 -17.40
N ILE A 218 0.96 7.28 -17.09
CA ILE A 218 0.14 6.56 -18.08
C ILE A 218 -1.22 7.24 -18.20
N GLU A 219 -1.29 8.30 -18.96
CA GLU A 219 -2.56 8.98 -19.23
C GLU A 219 -3.33 8.27 -20.34
N GLU A 220 -2.63 7.69 -21.31
CA GLU A 220 -3.24 7.00 -22.45
C GLU A 220 -2.91 5.51 -22.46
N LEU A 221 -3.91 4.72 -22.82
CA LEU A 221 -3.80 3.29 -23.10
C LEU A 221 -4.55 2.98 -24.40
N PRO A 222 -4.24 1.89 -25.11
CA PRO A 222 -5.03 1.42 -26.23
C PRO A 222 -6.51 1.30 -25.85
N LYS A 223 -7.40 1.48 -26.82
CA LYS A 223 -8.84 1.35 -26.60
C LYS A 223 -9.22 -0.10 -26.35
N GLY A 224 -10.22 -0.30 -25.50
CA GLY A 224 -10.81 -1.60 -25.23
C GLY A 224 -10.62 -2.09 -23.82
N ARG A 225 -11.46 -3.06 -23.47
CA ARG A 225 -11.36 -3.77 -22.19
C ARG A 225 -10.06 -4.59 -22.21
N MET A 226 -9.36 -4.65 -21.07
CA MET A 226 -8.08 -5.35 -20.91
C MET A 226 -6.88 -4.69 -21.62
N SER A 227 -6.99 -3.46 -22.14
CA SER A 227 -5.82 -2.72 -22.59
C SER A 227 -4.83 -2.50 -21.45
N THR A 228 -3.54 -2.58 -21.74
CA THR A 228 -2.47 -2.40 -20.77
C THR A 228 -1.29 -1.65 -21.38
N ARG A 229 -0.37 -1.20 -20.54
CA ARG A 229 0.88 -0.63 -21.01
C ARG A 229 1.79 -1.69 -21.62
N THR A 230 2.68 -1.29 -22.48
CA THR A 230 3.78 -2.11 -23.00
C THR A 230 4.87 -2.35 -21.94
N GLY A 231 5.77 -3.28 -22.19
CA GLY A 231 6.89 -3.61 -21.31
C GLY A 231 6.53 -4.53 -20.15
N LYS A 232 7.51 -4.74 -19.29
CA LYS A 232 7.38 -5.61 -18.12
C LYS A 232 6.47 -4.94 -17.07
N ARG A 233 5.58 -5.74 -16.47
CA ARG A 233 4.63 -5.29 -15.42
C ARG A 233 4.35 -6.39 -14.41
N SER A 234 3.63 -6.07 -13.35
CA SER A 234 3.15 -7.05 -12.36
C SER A 234 4.26 -7.95 -11.82
N TYR A 235 5.38 -7.33 -11.42
CA TYR A 235 6.44 -8.07 -10.75
C TYR A 235 5.93 -8.66 -9.44
N SER A 236 6.27 -9.92 -9.19
CA SER A 236 5.97 -10.62 -7.94
C SER A 236 7.04 -11.67 -7.63
N TRP A 237 7.13 -12.06 -6.38
CA TRP A 237 7.97 -13.18 -5.97
C TRP A 237 7.30 -14.50 -6.32
N ARG A 238 8.09 -15.47 -6.78
CA ARG A 238 7.63 -16.87 -6.89
C ARG A 238 7.56 -17.47 -5.51
N ALA A 239 6.38 -18.00 -5.15
CA ALA A 239 6.19 -18.60 -3.83
C ALA A 239 6.99 -19.90 -3.60
N ASP A 240 7.38 -20.59 -4.68
CA ASP A 240 8.09 -21.87 -4.68
C ASP A 240 9.62 -21.73 -4.75
N LYS A 241 10.15 -20.48 -4.75
CA LYS A 241 11.57 -20.18 -4.85
C LYS A 241 12.00 -19.16 -3.82
N PRO A 242 13.23 -19.24 -3.29
CA PRO A 242 13.68 -18.34 -2.22
C PRO A 242 13.56 -16.85 -2.56
N SER A 243 14.06 -16.41 -3.74
CA SER A 243 14.11 -15.01 -4.13
C SER A 243 14.04 -14.82 -5.65
N THR A 244 13.20 -15.60 -6.33
CA THR A 244 13.02 -15.49 -7.78
C THR A 244 11.84 -14.57 -8.09
N LEU A 245 12.06 -13.60 -8.97
CA LEU A 245 11.01 -12.69 -9.48
C LEU A 245 10.41 -13.23 -10.77
N ILE A 246 9.11 -13.00 -10.93
CA ILE A 246 8.39 -13.16 -12.19
C ILE A 246 7.78 -11.81 -12.57
N TYR A 247 7.53 -11.64 -13.84
CA TYR A 247 6.81 -10.50 -14.40
C TYR A 247 5.93 -10.92 -15.56
N VAL A 248 4.97 -10.07 -15.90
CA VAL A 248 4.08 -10.24 -17.07
C VAL A 248 4.47 -9.21 -18.12
N LYS A 249 4.39 -9.62 -19.41
CA LYS A 249 4.62 -8.75 -20.57
C LYS A 249 3.55 -9.02 -21.61
N ALA A 250 2.82 -7.98 -22.02
CA ALA A 250 1.81 -8.10 -23.06
C ALA A 250 2.47 -8.42 -24.42
N LEU A 251 2.05 -9.52 -25.05
CA LEU A 251 2.55 -9.98 -26.36
C LEU A 251 1.79 -9.35 -27.53
N ASP A 252 0.61 -8.77 -27.26
CA ASP A 252 -0.21 -8.00 -28.21
C ASP A 252 0.12 -6.49 -28.18
N GLY A 253 1.26 -6.10 -27.59
CA GLY A 253 1.63 -4.70 -27.41
C GLY A 253 0.71 -3.96 -26.42
N GLY A 254 -0.09 -4.68 -25.62
CA GLY A 254 -1.07 -4.11 -24.71
C GLY A 254 -2.37 -3.66 -25.37
N ASN A 255 -2.52 -3.90 -26.68
CA ASN A 255 -3.69 -3.51 -27.46
C ASN A 255 -4.54 -4.75 -27.79
N PRO A 256 -5.73 -4.91 -27.18
CA PRO A 256 -6.59 -6.07 -27.38
C PRO A 256 -7.15 -6.20 -28.82
N ALA A 257 -6.98 -5.18 -29.68
CA ALA A 257 -7.35 -5.27 -31.08
C ALA A 257 -6.34 -6.07 -31.91
N PHE A 258 -5.11 -6.27 -31.43
CA PHE A 258 -4.13 -7.08 -32.12
C PHE A 258 -4.28 -8.55 -31.73
N LYS A 259 -4.24 -9.41 -32.79
CA LYS A 259 -4.23 -10.86 -32.55
C LYS A 259 -2.86 -11.31 -32.09
N ALA A 260 -2.82 -12.05 -31.00
CA ALA A 260 -1.66 -12.77 -30.52
C ALA A 260 -2.09 -14.18 -30.08
N ASN A 261 -1.21 -15.17 -30.21
CA ASN A 261 -1.50 -16.54 -29.77
C ASN A 261 -1.75 -16.60 -28.24
N TYR A 262 -1.02 -15.78 -27.51
CA TYR A 262 -1.18 -15.55 -26.06
C TYR A 262 -1.09 -14.04 -25.83
N ARG A 263 -1.87 -13.51 -24.89
CA ARG A 263 -1.82 -12.08 -24.57
C ARG A 263 -0.66 -11.71 -23.66
N ASP A 264 -0.39 -12.58 -22.68
CA ASP A 264 0.60 -12.40 -21.61
C ASP A 264 1.47 -13.64 -21.43
#